data_c57c438cf2c16061537bbf6efe40bc28
#
_entry.id   c57c438cf2c16061537bbf6efe40bc28
#
_cell.length_a   1.000
_cell.length_b   1.000
_cell.length_c   1.000
_cell.angle_alpha   90.00
_cell.angle_beta   90.00
_cell.angle_gamma   90.00
#
_symmetry.space_group_name_H-M   'P 1'
#
loop_
_entity.id
_entity.type
_entity.pdbx_description
1 polymer ?
#
loop_
_entity_poly.entity_id
_entity_poly.type
_entity_poly.pdbx_seq_one_letter_code
_entity_poly.pdbx_strand_id
1 'polypeptide(L)'
;MIVAVGCGGQPAAPEPFGVALQVADCDDWRSSSPEERQSVIDQLEEAVAGPHKDGNTLKDDVAYNTLDARCKPEFAHGFLLYQLYIRAAAFTPSVE
;
A
#
# COMPACT_ATOMS: atom_id res chain seq x y z
N MET A 1 -8.15 15.32 -29.25
CA MET A 1 -8.03 14.92 -28.87
C MET A 1 -7.70 14.36 -28.15
N ILE A 2 -7.77 14.30 -28.02
CA ILE A 2 -7.54 13.80 -27.34
C ILE A 2 -7.10 13.14 -26.86
N VAL A 3 -7.04 13.08 -26.78
CA VAL A 3 -6.70 12.44 -26.30
C VAL A 3 -6.14 11.83 -25.87
N ALA A 4 -6.00 11.86 -25.77
CA ALA A 4 -5.50 11.34 -25.39
C ALA A 4 -5.27 10.63 -25.10
N VAL A 5 -5.42 10.51 -25.20
CA VAL A 5 -5.37 9.86 -24.96
C VAL A 5 -4.82 9.11 -24.61
N GLY A 6 -4.74 9.05 -24.43
CA GLY A 6 -4.38 8.30 -24.14
C GLY A 6 -3.61 7.84 -23.93
N CYS A 7 -3.33 8.25 -23.67
CA CYS A 7 -2.67 7.82 -23.45
C CYS A 7 -2.21 6.90 -23.29
N GLY A 8 -1.96 7.12 -23.73
CA GLY A 8 -1.28 6.12 -23.49
C GLY A 8 -1.84 4.96 -23.24
N GLY A 9 -2.61 5.02 -23.19
CA GLY A 9 -3.22 3.95 -23.10
C GLY A 9 -2.85 2.90 -22.20
N GLN A 10 -1.88 3.03 -21.45
CA GLN A 10 -1.66 1.99 -20.61
C GLN A 10 -2.47 2.09 -19.42
N PRO A 11 -3.14 1.07 -19.05
CA PRO A 11 -3.93 1.11 -17.88
C PRO A 11 -3.01 1.16 -16.73
N ALA A 12 -3.00 2.24 -16.09
CA ALA A 12 -2.25 2.33 -14.89
C ALA A 12 -2.96 1.61 -13.81
N ALA A 13 -2.24 1.08 -12.87
CA ALA A 13 -2.86 0.52 -11.70
C ALA A 13 -3.63 1.61 -10.99
N PRO A 14 -4.75 1.30 -10.36
CA PRO A 14 -5.49 2.30 -9.63
C PRO A 14 -4.63 2.90 -8.53
N GLU A 15 -4.82 4.19 -8.32
CA GLU A 15 -4.12 4.88 -7.25
C GLU A 15 -5.13 5.13 -6.15
N PRO A 16 -5.20 4.27 -5.16
CA PRO A 16 -6.28 4.31 -4.19
C PRO A 16 -6.41 5.61 -3.45
N PHE A 17 -5.31 6.32 -3.28
CA PHE A 17 -5.33 7.60 -2.59
C PHE A 17 -5.11 8.75 -3.56
N GLY A 18 -5.13 8.50 -4.86
CA GLY A 18 -4.80 9.53 -5.83
C GLY A 18 -3.32 9.78 -5.97
N VAL A 19 -2.49 8.94 -5.37
CA VAL A 19 -1.04 9.05 -5.48
C VAL A 19 -0.48 7.69 -5.79
N ALA A 20 0.72 7.66 -6.32
CA ALA A 20 1.37 6.40 -6.65
C ALA A 20 1.67 5.63 -5.37
N LEU A 21 1.64 4.30 -5.48
CA LEU A 21 1.84 3.43 -4.34
C LEU A 21 3.15 3.70 -3.63
N GLN A 22 4.22 3.96 -4.37
CA GLN A 22 5.53 4.14 -3.80
C GLN A 22 5.66 5.40 -2.95
N VAL A 23 4.77 6.38 -3.15
CA VAL A 23 4.86 7.61 -2.38
C VAL A 23 3.68 7.80 -1.43
N ALA A 24 2.76 6.86 -1.38
CA ALA A 24 1.67 6.92 -0.42
C ALA A 24 2.24 6.85 1.00
N ASP A 25 1.75 7.70 1.89
CA ASP A 25 2.31 7.80 3.23
C ASP A 25 1.20 7.77 4.28
N CYS A 26 1.59 7.94 5.53
CA CYS A 26 0.66 7.88 6.64
C CYS A 26 -0.40 8.98 6.60
N ASP A 27 -0.08 10.15 6.04
CA ASP A 27 -1.10 11.18 5.88
C ASP A 27 -2.17 10.70 4.91
N ASP A 28 -1.77 10.05 3.83
CA ASP A 28 -2.73 9.49 2.89
C ASP A 28 -3.58 8.42 3.55
N TRP A 29 -2.96 7.60 4.39
CA TRP A 29 -3.68 6.56 5.10
C TRP A 29 -4.73 7.15 6.02
N ARG A 30 -4.35 8.16 6.79
CA ARG A 30 -5.25 8.74 7.77
C ARG A 30 -6.46 9.39 7.14
N SER A 31 -6.28 9.98 5.96
CA SER A 31 -7.38 10.68 5.33
C SER A 31 -8.18 9.81 4.37
N SER A 32 -7.94 8.52 4.36
CA SER A 32 -8.63 7.63 3.43
C SER A 32 -9.74 6.86 4.14
N SER A 33 -10.64 6.32 3.34
CA SER A 33 -11.72 5.50 3.84
C SER A 33 -11.23 4.08 4.06
N PRO A 34 -11.97 3.25 4.79
CA PRO A 34 -11.58 1.85 4.94
C PRO A 34 -11.46 1.13 3.60
N GLU A 35 -12.30 1.45 2.64
CA GLU A 35 -12.22 0.82 1.34
C GLU A 35 -10.94 1.20 0.62
N GLU A 36 -10.56 2.47 0.72
CA GLU A 36 -9.32 2.91 0.12
C GLU A 36 -8.12 2.27 0.78
N ARG A 37 -8.18 2.11 2.09
CA ARG A 37 -7.11 1.46 2.83
C ARG A 37 -6.97 0.00 2.42
N GLN A 38 -8.10 -0.69 2.26
CA GLN A 38 -8.05 -2.07 1.82
C GLN A 38 -7.48 -2.17 0.41
N SER A 39 -7.80 -1.22 -0.44
CA SER A 39 -7.29 -1.20 -1.79
C SER A 39 -5.77 -1.03 -1.80
N VAL A 40 -5.23 -0.16 -0.96
CA VAL A 40 -3.79 0.02 -0.93
C VAL A 40 -3.11 -1.20 -0.34
N ILE A 41 -3.74 -1.87 0.62
CA ILE A 41 -3.19 -3.10 1.17
C ILE A 41 -3.10 -4.16 0.08
N ASP A 42 -4.13 -4.29 -0.73
CA ASP A 42 -4.11 -5.26 -1.83
C ASP A 42 -2.97 -4.96 -2.80
N GLN A 43 -2.74 -3.70 -3.09
CA GLN A 43 -1.67 -3.33 -4.00
C GLN A 43 -0.30 -3.54 -3.36
N LEU A 44 -0.17 -3.26 -2.08
CA LEU A 44 1.09 -3.52 -1.38
C LEU A 44 1.40 -5.01 -1.38
N GLU A 45 0.38 -5.80 -1.12
CA GLU A 45 0.56 -7.26 -1.10
C GLU A 45 1.03 -7.75 -2.45
N GLU A 46 0.40 -7.28 -3.51
CA GLU A 46 0.77 -7.73 -4.83
C GLU A 46 2.18 -7.27 -5.19
N ALA A 47 2.53 -6.05 -4.86
CA ALA A 47 3.86 -5.53 -5.17
C ALA A 47 4.94 -6.28 -4.42
N VAL A 48 4.70 -6.60 -3.15
CA VAL A 48 5.70 -7.26 -2.33
C VAL A 48 5.80 -8.75 -2.67
N ALA A 49 4.66 -9.38 -2.99
CA ALA A 49 4.69 -10.79 -3.37
C ALA A 49 5.51 -11.03 -4.62
N GLY A 50 5.46 -10.07 -5.54
CA GLY A 50 6.23 -10.19 -6.76
C GLY A 50 5.61 -11.14 -7.76
N PRO A 51 6.22 -11.27 -8.94
CA PRO A 51 5.63 -12.08 -10.01
C PRO A 51 5.55 -13.55 -9.68
N HIS A 52 6.42 -14.05 -8.81
CA HIS A 52 6.39 -15.45 -8.45
C HIS A 52 5.69 -15.71 -7.13
N LYS A 53 5.14 -14.68 -6.52
CA LYS A 53 4.38 -14.79 -5.29
C LYS A 53 5.18 -15.37 -4.13
N ASP A 54 6.48 -15.13 -4.12
CA ASP A 54 7.33 -15.67 -3.08
C ASP A 54 7.84 -14.63 -2.11
N GLY A 55 7.41 -13.37 -2.25
CA GLY A 55 7.77 -12.35 -1.28
C GLY A 55 6.96 -12.50 0.00
N ASN A 56 7.50 -11.96 1.09
CA ASN A 56 6.80 -11.99 2.37
C ASN A 56 5.68 -10.98 2.37
N THR A 57 4.48 -11.43 2.66
CA THR A 57 3.32 -10.55 2.75
C THR A 57 2.63 -10.76 4.08
N LEU A 58 1.77 -9.80 4.44
CA LEU A 58 0.96 -9.87 5.64
C LEU A 58 -0.45 -10.23 5.26
N LYS A 59 -1.16 -10.91 6.17
CA LYS A 59 -2.59 -11.09 5.99
C LYS A 59 -3.27 -9.75 6.02
N ASP A 60 -4.40 -9.64 5.35
CA ASP A 60 -5.10 -8.38 5.18
C ASP A 60 -5.38 -7.69 6.51
N ASP A 61 -5.92 -8.41 7.47
CA ASP A 61 -6.25 -7.80 8.75
C ASP A 61 -5.00 -7.39 9.52
N VAL A 62 -3.94 -8.19 9.43
CA VAL A 62 -2.68 -7.83 10.08
C VAL A 62 -2.10 -6.59 9.44
N ALA A 63 -2.14 -6.52 8.10
CA ALA A 63 -1.61 -5.36 7.40
C ALA A 63 -2.40 -4.10 7.76
N TYR A 64 -3.72 -4.19 7.77
CA TYR A 64 -4.55 -3.05 8.10
C TYR A 64 -4.23 -2.54 9.49
N ASN A 65 -4.23 -3.44 10.47
CA ASN A 65 -4.01 -3.04 11.85
C ASN A 65 -2.60 -2.53 12.08
N THR A 66 -1.62 -3.11 11.40
CA THR A 66 -0.25 -2.67 11.53
C THR A 66 -0.07 -1.26 10.97
N LEU A 67 -0.58 -1.02 9.77
CA LEU A 67 -0.45 0.30 9.18
C LEU A 67 -1.22 1.34 9.98
N ASP A 68 -2.40 0.96 10.46
CA ASP A 68 -3.18 1.88 11.26
C ASP A 68 -2.44 2.26 12.54
N ALA A 69 -1.84 1.30 13.20
CA ALA A 69 -1.10 1.57 14.42
C ALA A 69 0.16 2.37 14.16
N ARG A 70 0.88 2.03 13.08
CA ARG A 70 2.13 2.73 12.80
C ARG A 70 1.90 4.14 12.32
N CYS A 71 0.75 4.43 11.74
CA CYS A 71 0.45 5.77 11.27
C CYS A 71 -0.26 6.63 12.31
N LYS A 72 -0.49 6.09 13.52
CA LYS A 72 -1.17 6.87 14.54
C LYS A 72 -0.36 8.06 15.06
N PRO A 73 0.94 7.89 15.38
CA PRO A 73 1.69 9.03 15.91
C PRO A 73 1.82 10.13 14.89
N GLU A 74 1.77 11.36 15.39
CA GLU A 74 1.84 12.49 14.51
C GLU A 74 3.16 12.56 13.77
N PHE A 75 4.24 12.16 14.39
CA PHE A 75 5.54 12.21 13.73
C PHE A 75 5.63 11.23 12.57
N ALA A 76 4.67 10.32 12.46
CA ALA A 76 4.72 9.31 11.40
C ALA A 76 4.15 9.80 10.07
N HIS A 77 3.68 11.06 10.00
CA HIS A 77 2.92 11.52 8.85
C HIS A 77 3.62 11.33 7.52
N GLY A 78 4.94 11.38 7.49
CA GLY A 78 5.68 11.19 6.25
C GLY A 78 6.21 9.79 6.03
N PHE A 79 5.86 8.84 6.89
CA PHE A 79 6.34 7.48 6.71
C PHE A 79 5.64 6.86 5.52
N LEU A 80 6.41 6.22 4.64
CA LEU A 80 5.85 5.60 3.44
C LEU A 80 5.21 4.27 3.80
N LEU A 81 3.99 4.07 3.34
CA LEU A 81 3.26 2.83 3.63
C LEU A 81 3.99 1.61 3.10
N TYR A 82 4.58 1.75 1.92
CA TYR A 82 5.32 0.65 1.31
C TYR A 82 6.45 0.17 2.21
N GLN A 83 7.20 1.11 2.79
CA GLN A 83 8.29 0.75 3.68
C GLN A 83 7.80 0.18 4.99
N LEU A 84 6.73 0.73 5.53
CA LEU A 84 6.15 0.18 6.76
C LEU A 84 5.68 -1.26 6.53
N TYR A 85 5.06 -1.50 5.40
CA TYR A 85 4.58 -2.84 5.08
C TYR A 85 5.74 -3.82 4.95
N ILE A 86 6.78 -3.45 4.20
CA ILE A 86 7.92 -4.32 4.00
C ILE A 86 8.60 -4.65 5.31
N ARG A 87 8.78 -3.67 6.17
CA ARG A 87 9.42 -3.91 7.44
C ARG A 87 8.60 -4.81 8.33
N ALA A 88 7.30 -4.58 8.38
CA ALA A 88 6.42 -5.40 9.19
C ALA A 88 6.43 -6.84 8.71
N ALA A 89 6.38 -7.03 7.40
CA ALA A 89 6.40 -8.37 6.84
C ALA A 89 7.71 -9.08 7.13
N ALA A 90 8.81 -8.33 7.12
CA ALA A 90 10.12 -8.93 7.37
C ALA A 90 10.25 -9.41 8.81
N PHE A 91 9.58 -8.73 9.75
CA PHE A 91 9.70 -9.10 11.15
C PHE A 91 8.58 -9.99 11.65
N THR A 92 7.59 -10.26 10.83
CA THR A 92 6.51 -11.14 11.21
C THR A 92 6.86 -12.55 10.81
N PRO A 93 6.89 -13.49 11.74
CA PRO A 93 7.27 -14.85 11.36
C PRO A 93 6.25 -15.40 10.39
N SER A 94 6.78 -16.14 9.44
CA SER A 94 5.92 -16.81 8.52
C SER A 94 5.37 -17.94 9.23
N VAL A 95 4.11 -17.95 9.43
CA VAL A 95 3.51 -18.99 10.15
C VAL A 95 2.87 -19.88 9.22
N GLU A 96 3.19 -20.89 9.17
CA GLU A 96 2.57 -21.67 8.35
C GLU A 96 2.09 -22.69 8.93
#